data_7d9ee5e39f2092902c0b537ba54459ba
#
_entry.id   7d9ee5e39f2092902c0b537ba54459ba
#
_cell.length_a   1.000
_cell.length_b   1.000
_cell.length_c   1.000
_cell.angle_alpha   90.00
_cell.angle_beta   90.00
_cell.angle_gamma   90.00
#
_symmetry.space_group_name_H-M   'P 1'
#
loop_
_entity.id
_entity.type
_entity.pdbx_description
1 polymer ?
#
loop_
_entity_poly.entity_id
_entity_poly.type
_entity_poly.pdbx_seq_one_letter_code
_entity_poly.pdbx_strand_id
1 'polypeptide(L)'
;MSAILRAERITKQFDGLTAVSDVTFDIPAKSIVSLIGPNGAGKTTFFNMLTGLVRPTSGRITFGGRDITRTRPDVITARGVARTFQNIRLFGAMSAVENVMIGRHARTRAGIFGAVIRPPWERAEERRTRERARELLAYTGVKAADFDRLATQLPYGDQRRVEIARALATEPSLLLLDEPTAGMNPQESAALALFMRRLRDDLNLTILLIEHDMKVVMDVSERVTVLDYGRKIAEGTPAAVRADPAVIEAYLGTEG
;
A
#
# COMPACT_ATOMS: atom_id res chain seq x y z
N MET A 1 11.04 -18.96 -2.84
CA MET A 1 11.20 -17.54 -3.25
C MET A 1 11.74 -16.76 -2.07
N SER A 2 12.68 -15.83 -2.29
CA SER A 2 13.19 -14.99 -1.19
C SER A 2 12.15 -13.96 -0.77
N ALA A 3 11.99 -13.75 0.54
CA ALA A 3 11.11 -12.70 1.04
C ALA A 3 11.70 -11.31 0.74
N ILE A 4 10.89 -10.40 0.17
CA ILE A 4 11.27 -9.00 -0.05
C ILE A 4 11.18 -8.20 1.24
N LEU A 5 10.20 -8.53 2.10
CA LEU A 5 10.02 -7.96 3.42
C LEU A 5 9.90 -9.08 4.45
N ARG A 6 10.55 -8.91 5.60
CA ARG A 6 10.41 -9.81 6.74
C ARG A 6 10.25 -8.98 8.01
N ALA A 7 9.22 -9.30 8.79
CA ALA A 7 8.97 -8.79 10.12
C ALA A 7 9.15 -9.96 11.10
N GLU A 8 10.07 -9.85 12.07
CA GLU A 8 10.44 -10.91 12.99
C GLU A 8 10.06 -10.52 14.41
N ARG A 9 9.12 -11.26 15.00
CA ARG A 9 8.64 -11.10 16.38
C ARG A 9 8.28 -9.66 16.74
N ILE A 10 7.55 -9.01 15.83
CA ILE A 10 7.16 -7.60 15.98
C ILE A 10 6.12 -7.45 17.07
N THR A 11 6.42 -6.58 18.03
CA THR A 11 5.50 -6.19 19.09
C THR A 11 5.34 -4.68 19.13
N LYS A 12 4.12 -4.21 19.35
CA LYS A 12 3.80 -2.81 19.62
C LYS A 12 2.90 -2.66 20.81
N GLN A 13 3.37 -1.88 21.78
CA GLN A 13 2.64 -1.49 22.98
C GLN A 13 2.42 0.02 22.98
N PHE A 14 1.23 0.47 23.38
CA PHE A 14 0.85 1.84 23.61
C PHE A 14 0.30 1.94 25.03
N ASP A 15 0.95 2.67 25.91
CA ASP A 15 0.47 3.01 27.27
C ASP A 15 -0.27 1.88 28.01
N GLY A 16 0.28 0.66 27.95
CA GLY A 16 -0.29 -0.54 28.58
C GLY A 16 -1.14 -1.42 27.67
N LEU A 17 -1.57 -0.93 26.50
CA LEU A 17 -2.27 -1.75 25.50
C LEU A 17 -1.29 -2.38 24.51
N THR A 18 -1.28 -3.70 24.38
CA THR A 18 -0.51 -4.39 23.34
C THR A 18 -1.35 -4.51 22.07
N ALA A 19 -1.07 -3.65 21.09
CA ALA A 19 -1.79 -3.62 19.82
C ALA A 19 -1.32 -4.67 18.81
N VAL A 20 -0.04 -5.09 18.90
CA VAL A 20 0.56 -6.19 18.10
C VAL A 20 1.50 -6.95 19.02
N SER A 21 1.43 -8.27 19.04
CA SER A 21 2.17 -9.14 19.97
C SER A 21 2.86 -10.27 19.23
N ASP A 22 4.19 -10.23 19.21
CA ASP A 22 5.09 -11.29 18.71
C ASP A 22 4.75 -11.79 17.28
N VAL A 23 4.38 -10.86 16.38
CA VAL A 23 4.00 -11.22 15.02
C VAL A 23 5.23 -11.42 14.16
N THR A 24 5.36 -12.62 13.58
CA THR A 24 6.33 -12.94 12.53
C THR A 24 5.59 -13.06 11.20
N PHE A 25 6.05 -12.30 10.21
CA PHE A 25 5.39 -12.15 8.91
C PHE A 25 6.42 -11.89 7.83
N ASP A 26 6.28 -12.55 6.69
CA ASP A 26 7.14 -12.32 5.53
C ASP A 26 6.33 -12.19 4.24
N ILE A 27 6.85 -11.42 3.30
CA ILE A 27 6.24 -11.19 1.98
C ILE A 27 7.19 -11.71 0.91
N PRO A 28 6.82 -12.77 0.17
CA PRO A 28 7.57 -13.21 -1.00
C PRO A 28 7.61 -12.13 -2.07
N ALA A 29 8.72 -12.00 -2.77
CA ALA A 29 8.80 -11.07 -3.90
C ALA A 29 7.84 -11.47 -5.02
N LYS A 30 7.25 -10.48 -5.70
CA LYS A 30 6.34 -10.64 -6.85
C LYS A 30 5.09 -11.46 -6.51
N SER A 31 4.57 -11.29 -5.31
CA SER A 31 3.34 -11.93 -4.86
C SER A 31 2.32 -10.91 -4.36
N ILE A 32 1.06 -11.32 -4.28
CA ILE A 32 0.00 -10.60 -3.58
C ILE A 32 -0.27 -11.34 -2.27
N VAL A 33 0.02 -10.70 -1.16
CA VAL A 33 -0.24 -11.23 0.19
C VAL A 33 -1.27 -10.35 0.87
N SER A 34 -2.26 -10.95 1.54
CA SER A 34 -3.24 -10.20 2.32
C SER A 34 -3.05 -10.37 3.81
N LEU A 35 -3.32 -9.30 4.54
CA LEU A 35 -3.42 -9.27 6.00
C LEU A 35 -4.86 -8.93 6.37
N ILE A 36 -5.55 -9.89 6.97
CA ILE A 36 -6.97 -9.76 7.33
C ILE A 36 -7.16 -9.93 8.85
N GLY A 37 -8.37 -9.76 9.33
CA GLY A 37 -8.76 -9.94 10.72
C GLY A 37 -9.88 -8.99 11.12
N PRO A 38 -10.55 -9.21 12.26
CA PRO A 38 -11.61 -8.36 12.79
C PRO A 38 -11.17 -6.90 13.00
N ASN A 39 -12.15 -6.02 13.25
CA ASN A 39 -11.84 -4.65 13.67
C ASN A 39 -11.08 -4.67 15.01
N GLY A 40 -10.06 -3.83 15.14
CA GLY A 40 -9.21 -3.84 16.33
C GLY A 40 -8.13 -4.94 16.37
N ALA A 41 -8.05 -5.84 15.39
CA ALA A 41 -7.06 -6.92 15.36
C ALA A 41 -5.59 -6.46 15.23
N GLY A 42 -5.32 -5.15 15.10
CA GLY A 42 -3.96 -4.62 15.02
C GLY A 42 -3.42 -4.41 13.59
N LYS A 43 -4.21 -4.68 12.55
CA LYS A 43 -3.79 -4.57 11.13
C LYS A 43 -3.17 -3.22 10.78
N THR A 44 -3.87 -2.13 11.06
CA THR A 44 -3.40 -0.76 10.76
C THR A 44 -2.14 -0.42 11.53
N THR A 45 -2.03 -0.86 12.80
CA THR A 45 -0.80 -0.68 13.60
C THR A 45 0.37 -1.43 12.97
N PHE A 46 0.14 -2.66 12.53
CA PHE A 46 1.16 -3.47 11.84
C PHE A 46 1.61 -2.79 10.54
N PHE A 47 0.68 -2.33 9.68
CA PHE A 47 1.00 -1.57 8.47
C PHE A 47 1.81 -0.29 8.77
N ASN A 48 1.42 0.44 9.82
CA ASN A 48 2.13 1.65 10.24
C ASN A 48 3.57 1.34 10.67
N MET A 49 3.83 0.16 11.24
CA MET A 49 5.19 -0.25 11.56
C MET A 49 6.00 -0.60 10.30
N LEU A 50 5.42 -1.27 9.33
CA LEU A 50 6.10 -1.60 8.07
C LEU A 50 6.50 -0.36 7.26
N THR A 51 5.77 0.74 7.43
CA THR A 51 6.00 2.02 6.72
C THR A 51 6.74 3.06 7.56
N GLY A 52 7.16 2.71 8.80
CA GLY A 52 7.91 3.59 9.68
C GLY A 52 7.10 4.73 10.31
N LEU A 53 5.76 4.76 10.13
CA LEU A 53 4.87 5.71 10.78
C LEU A 53 4.76 5.46 12.29
N VAL A 54 4.88 4.20 12.69
CA VAL A 54 4.92 3.76 14.08
C VAL A 54 6.17 2.90 14.27
N ARG A 55 6.92 3.15 15.35
CA ARG A 55 8.08 2.33 15.71
C ARG A 55 7.61 1.10 16.51
N PRO A 56 8.08 -0.11 16.18
CA PRO A 56 7.82 -1.27 17.02
C PRO A 56 8.48 -1.09 18.40
N THR A 57 7.88 -1.68 19.44
CA THR A 57 8.46 -1.76 20.78
C THR A 57 9.60 -2.76 20.79
N SER A 58 9.42 -3.91 20.11
CA SER A 58 10.45 -4.93 19.93
C SER A 58 10.29 -5.65 18.59
N GLY A 59 11.28 -6.47 18.23
CA GLY A 59 11.36 -7.19 16.98
C GLY A 59 12.15 -6.43 15.92
N ARG A 60 12.20 -6.99 14.72
CA ARG A 60 12.97 -6.44 13.59
C ARG A 60 12.17 -6.49 12.29
N ILE A 61 12.30 -5.46 11.47
CA ILE A 61 11.75 -5.41 10.11
C ILE A 61 12.90 -5.24 9.12
N THR A 62 12.97 -6.13 8.14
CA THR A 62 13.94 -6.05 7.05
C THR A 62 13.21 -5.92 5.70
N PHE A 63 13.74 -5.09 4.80
CA PHE A 63 13.26 -4.91 3.45
C PHE A 63 14.45 -4.94 2.48
N GLY A 64 14.38 -5.80 1.46
CA GLY A 64 15.49 -6.00 0.53
C GLY A 64 16.80 -6.36 1.23
N GLY A 65 16.74 -7.14 2.32
CA GLY A 65 17.89 -7.52 3.15
C GLY A 65 18.44 -6.42 4.07
N ARG A 66 17.83 -5.22 4.10
CA ARG A 66 18.26 -4.10 4.94
C ARG A 66 17.30 -3.89 6.11
N ASP A 67 17.84 -3.63 7.29
CA ASP A 67 17.04 -3.27 8.46
C ASP A 67 16.34 -1.90 8.23
N ILE A 68 15.02 -1.88 8.43
CA ILE A 68 14.17 -0.70 8.35
C ILE A 68 13.40 -0.42 9.65
N THR A 69 13.66 -1.16 10.71
CA THR A 69 12.90 -1.17 11.98
C THR A 69 12.67 0.21 12.58
N ARG A 70 13.68 1.08 12.51
CA ARG A 70 13.62 2.45 13.06
C ARG A 70 13.86 3.51 11.99
N THR A 71 13.67 3.14 10.72
CA THR A 71 13.89 4.02 9.59
C THR A 71 12.69 4.96 9.42
N ARG A 72 12.95 6.20 9.00
CA ARG A 72 11.91 7.20 8.73
C ARG A 72 11.09 6.83 7.48
N PRO A 73 9.79 7.22 7.40
CA PRO A 73 8.92 6.89 6.28
C PRO A 73 9.45 7.34 4.91
N ASP A 74 10.02 8.54 4.84
CA ASP A 74 10.60 9.08 3.59
C ASP A 74 11.75 8.21 3.06
N VAL A 75 12.61 7.70 3.94
CA VAL A 75 13.70 6.80 3.59
C VAL A 75 13.18 5.42 3.19
N ILE A 76 12.13 4.92 3.85
CA ILE A 76 11.48 3.65 3.49
C ILE A 76 10.86 3.76 2.09
N THR A 77 10.19 4.88 1.80
CA THR A 77 9.65 5.15 0.46
C THR A 77 10.76 5.24 -0.59
N ALA A 78 11.84 5.93 -0.31
CA ALA A 78 13.00 6.01 -1.22
C ALA A 78 13.65 4.63 -1.47
N ARG A 79 13.52 3.68 -0.53
CA ARG A 79 13.98 2.29 -0.70
C ARG A 79 13.02 1.41 -1.51
N GLY A 80 11.86 1.91 -1.87
CA GLY A 80 10.91 1.21 -2.75
C GLY A 80 9.70 0.60 -2.06
N VAL A 81 9.29 1.12 -0.90
CA VAL A 81 8.02 0.78 -0.25
C VAL A 81 7.05 1.95 -0.43
N ALA A 82 5.95 1.73 -1.14
CA ALA A 82 4.87 2.72 -1.26
C ALA A 82 3.61 2.25 -0.52
N ARG A 83 2.76 3.20 -0.13
CA ARG A 83 1.49 2.93 0.54
C ARG A 83 0.40 3.86 0.04
N THR A 84 -0.81 3.32 -0.13
CA THR A 84 -2.05 4.10 -0.15
C THR A 84 -2.66 4.16 1.26
N PHE A 85 -3.62 5.03 1.47
CA PHE A 85 -4.30 5.16 2.75
C PHE A 85 -5.77 4.74 2.60
N GLN A 86 -6.39 4.28 3.69
CA GLN A 86 -7.80 3.93 3.73
C GLN A 86 -8.69 5.09 3.23
N ASN A 87 -8.49 6.29 3.76
CA ASN A 87 -9.09 7.51 3.23
C ASN A 87 -8.19 8.10 2.14
N ILE A 88 -8.74 8.38 0.98
CA ILE A 88 -8.01 9.00 -0.13
C ILE A 88 -7.38 10.32 0.33
N ARG A 89 -6.05 10.42 0.20
CA ARG A 89 -5.29 11.61 0.60
C ARG A 89 -4.67 12.28 -0.61
N LEU A 90 -5.51 12.83 -1.48
CA LEU A 90 -5.06 13.66 -2.59
C LEU A 90 -4.96 15.13 -2.17
N PHE A 91 -4.07 15.86 -2.81
CA PHE A 91 -4.00 17.31 -2.71
C PHE A 91 -5.15 17.90 -3.53
N GLY A 92 -6.23 18.26 -2.87
CA GLY A 92 -7.50 18.63 -3.52
C GLY A 92 -7.41 19.87 -4.43
N ALA A 93 -6.50 20.80 -4.12
CA ALA A 93 -6.23 21.99 -4.93
C ALA A 93 -5.30 21.73 -6.13
N MET A 94 -4.83 20.50 -6.30
CA MET A 94 -3.97 20.09 -7.41
C MET A 94 -4.73 19.21 -8.39
N SER A 95 -4.33 19.25 -9.66
CA SER A 95 -4.83 18.35 -10.68
C SER A 95 -4.40 16.90 -10.46
N ALA A 96 -5.01 15.95 -11.18
CA ALA A 96 -4.63 14.55 -11.13
C ALA A 96 -3.14 14.37 -11.49
N VAL A 97 -2.69 14.99 -12.56
CA VAL A 97 -1.29 14.88 -12.99
C VAL A 97 -0.31 15.47 -11.97
N GLU A 98 -0.64 16.61 -11.36
CA GLU A 98 0.20 17.22 -10.31
C GLU A 98 0.29 16.34 -9.07
N ASN A 99 -0.82 15.71 -8.64
CA ASN A 99 -0.81 14.74 -7.56
C ASN A 99 0.16 13.58 -7.81
N VAL A 100 0.19 13.05 -9.04
CA VAL A 100 1.11 11.96 -9.40
C VAL A 100 2.56 12.46 -9.49
N MET A 101 2.78 13.68 -10.00
CA MET A 101 4.12 14.29 -10.05
C MET A 101 4.76 14.40 -8.66
N ILE A 102 3.97 14.71 -7.60
CA ILE A 102 4.48 14.73 -6.21
C ILE A 102 5.06 13.38 -5.81
N GLY A 103 4.46 12.26 -6.24
CA GLY A 103 5.01 10.93 -5.99
C GLY A 103 6.44 10.76 -6.51
N ARG A 104 6.80 11.41 -7.60
CA ARG A 104 8.17 11.37 -8.15
C ARG A 104 9.18 12.25 -7.39
N HIS A 105 8.73 13.14 -6.51
CA HIS A 105 9.64 14.02 -5.78
C HIS A 105 10.70 13.24 -4.98
N ALA A 106 10.39 12.05 -4.50
CA ALA A 106 11.36 11.15 -3.87
C ALA A 106 12.48 10.67 -4.82
N ARG A 107 12.33 10.86 -6.14
CA ARG A 107 13.25 10.43 -7.20
C ARG A 107 13.89 11.61 -7.97
N THR A 108 13.41 12.84 -7.77
CA THR A 108 13.97 14.03 -8.42
C THR A 108 15.12 14.62 -7.61
N ARG A 109 16.09 15.22 -8.29
CA ARG A 109 17.25 15.89 -7.66
C ARG A 109 17.02 17.38 -7.47
N ALA A 110 15.84 17.90 -7.83
CA ALA A 110 15.51 19.31 -7.71
C ALA A 110 15.50 19.73 -6.23
N GLY A 111 16.55 20.41 -5.81
CA GLY A 111 16.65 21.07 -4.51
C GLY A 111 16.01 22.46 -4.54
N ILE A 112 15.87 23.09 -3.35
CA ILE A 112 15.28 24.42 -3.18
C ILE A 112 15.97 25.47 -4.08
N PHE A 113 17.27 25.33 -4.37
CA PHE A 113 18.02 26.22 -5.25
C PHE A 113 17.61 26.11 -6.74
N GLY A 114 17.26 24.89 -7.21
CA GLY A 114 16.79 24.68 -8.58
C GLY A 114 15.43 25.35 -8.82
N ALA A 115 14.52 25.27 -7.87
CA ALA A 115 13.17 25.85 -7.97
C ALA A 115 13.17 27.38 -8.14
N VAL A 116 14.21 28.09 -7.69
CA VAL A 116 14.33 29.56 -7.80
C VAL A 116 14.91 29.98 -9.14
N ILE A 117 15.94 29.28 -9.64
CA ILE A 117 16.71 29.69 -10.85
C ILE A 117 16.12 29.10 -12.14
N ARG A 118 15.30 27.99 -12.05
CA ARG A 118 14.68 27.26 -13.17
C ARG A 118 15.58 27.07 -14.39
N PRO A 119 16.75 26.43 -14.21
CA PRO A 119 17.66 26.20 -15.31
C PRO A 119 17.03 25.26 -16.37
N PRO A 120 17.56 25.24 -17.62
CA PRO A 120 16.98 24.45 -18.71
C PRO A 120 16.84 22.94 -18.41
N TRP A 121 17.74 22.38 -17.62
CA TRP A 121 17.70 20.97 -17.20
C TRP A 121 16.53 20.69 -16.25
N GLU A 122 16.15 21.63 -15.39
CA GLU A 122 15.02 21.48 -14.47
C GLU A 122 13.69 21.48 -15.24
N ARG A 123 13.55 22.34 -16.26
CA ARG A 123 12.38 22.31 -17.16
C ARG A 123 12.29 20.98 -17.92
N ALA A 124 13.41 20.40 -18.30
CA ALA A 124 13.45 19.09 -18.94
C ALA A 124 13.06 17.97 -17.98
N GLU A 125 13.50 18.02 -16.70
CA GLU A 125 13.12 17.08 -15.65
C GLU A 125 11.64 17.19 -15.30
N GLU A 126 11.12 18.40 -15.15
CA GLU A 126 9.69 18.66 -14.91
C GLU A 126 8.83 18.09 -16.05
N ARG A 127 9.21 18.31 -17.31
CA ARG A 127 8.49 17.77 -18.47
C ARG A 127 8.50 16.24 -18.46
N ARG A 128 9.64 15.58 -18.24
CA ARG A 128 9.72 14.11 -18.11
C ARG A 128 8.89 13.58 -16.94
N THR A 129 8.89 14.29 -15.83
CA THR A 129 8.07 13.94 -14.65
C THR A 129 6.58 14.03 -14.98
N ARG A 130 6.15 15.06 -15.71
CA ARG A 130 4.76 15.23 -16.16
C ARG A 130 4.35 14.16 -17.19
N GLU A 131 5.22 13.86 -18.15
CA GLU A 131 4.99 12.79 -19.13
C GLU A 131 4.81 11.45 -18.42
N ARG A 132 5.72 11.11 -17.49
CA ARG A 132 5.62 9.88 -16.70
C ARG A 132 4.37 9.85 -15.82
N ALA A 133 3.95 10.97 -15.25
CA ALA A 133 2.72 11.05 -14.48
C ALA A 133 1.49 10.77 -15.36
N ARG A 134 1.45 11.29 -16.59
CA ARG A 134 0.37 11.02 -17.55
C ARG A 134 0.33 9.54 -17.98
N GLU A 135 1.49 8.91 -18.21
CA GLU A 135 1.57 7.49 -18.49
C GLU A 135 0.99 6.65 -17.35
N LEU A 136 1.35 6.97 -16.10
CA LEU A 136 0.84 6.27 -14.92
C LEU A 136 -0.67 6.46 -14.74
N LEU A 137 -1.20 7.67 -14.96
CA LEU A 137 -2.64 7.93 -14.95
C LEU A 137 -3.37 7.11 -16.01
N ALA A 138 -2.86 7.07 -17.24
CA ALA A 138 -3.42 6.23 -18.31
C ALA A 138 -3.36 4.74 -17.93
N TYR A 139 -2.23 4.28 -17.39
CA TYR A 139 -2.04 2.89 -16.95
C TYR A 139 -3.02 2.49 -15.84
N THR A 140 -3.31 3.39 -14.89
CA THR A 140 -4.31 3.17 -13.83
C THR A 140 -5.75 3.32 -14.32
N GLY A 141 -5.96 3.74 -15.57
CA GLY A 141 -7.28 3.83 -16.21
C GLY A 141 -8.01 5.15 -15.99
N VAL A 142 -7.31 6.20 -15.56
CA VAL A 142 -7.86 7.56 -15.57
C VAL A 142 -7.95 8.06 -17.01
N LYS A 143 -9.06 8.69 -17.39
CA LYS A 143 -9.25 9.21 -18.76
C LYS A 143 -8.35 10.42 -19.03
N ALA A 144 -7.79 10.51 -20.22
CA ALA A 144 -6.89 11.61 -20.59
C ALA A 144 -7.51 13.00 -20.43
N ALA A 145 -8.82 13.13 -20.63
CA ALA A 145 -9.56 14.37 -20.43
C ALA A 145 -9.60 14.85 -18.95
N ASP A 146 -9.31 13.95 -18.02
CA ASP A 146 -9.39 14.22 -16.59
C ASP A 146 -8.01 14.46 -15.95
N PHE A 147 -6.90 14.34 -16.70
CA PHE A 147 -5.54 14.48 -16.16
C PHE A 147 -5.26 15.84 -15.54
N ASP A 148 -5.76 16.89 -16.17
CA ASP A 148 -5.55 18.29 -15.74
C ASP A 148 -6.72 18.82 -14.87
N ARG A 149 -7.73 17.98 -14.55
CA ARG A 149 -8.82 18.32 -13.62
C ARG A 149 -8.35 18.26 -12.17
N LEU A 150 -8.92 19.10 -11.31
CA LEU A 150 -8.66 19.06 -9.88
C LEU A 150 -9.08 17.70 -9.31
N ALA A 151 -8.26 17.17 -8.40
CA ALA A 151 -8.50 15.85 -7.81
C ALA A 151 -9.87 15.73 -7.13
N THR A 152 -10.38 16.82 -6.52
CA THR A 152 -11.71 16.88 -5.89
C THR A 152 -12.88 16.83 -6.87
N GLN A 153 -12.64 17.08 -8.15
CA GLN A 153 -13.67 17.07 -9.21
C GLN A 153 -13.81 15.69 -9.87
N LEU A 154 -12.93 14.76 -9.53
CA LEU A 154 -12.95 13.40 -10.08
C LEU A 154 -13.96 12.53 -9.33
N PRO A 155 -14.60 11.56 -10.00
CA PRO A 155 -15.34 10.50 -9.35
C PRO A 155 -14.48 9.76 -8.34
N TYR A 156 -15.07 9.22 -7.27
CA TYR A 156 -14.35 8.55 -6.18
C TYR A 156 -13.41 7.43 -6.69
N GLY A 157 -13.87 6.60 -7.62
CA GLY A 157 -13.05 5.53 -8.21
C GLY A 157 -11.84 6.07 -8.98
N ASP A 158 -11.98 7.21 -9.66
CA ASP A 158 -10.84 7.84 -10.35
C ASP A 158 -9.87 8.50 -9.36
N GLN A 159 -10.37 9.08 -8.25
CA GLN A 159 -9.50 9.56 -7.17
C GLN A 159 -8.64 8.42 -6.61
N ARG A 160 -9.21 7.22 -6.40
CA ARG A 160 -8.46 6.04 -5.96
C ARG A 160 -7.40 5.62 -6.99
N ARG A 161 -7.72 5.68 -8.28
CA ARG A 161 -6.76 5.42 -9.38
C ARG A 161 -5.60 6.43 -9.39
N VAL A 162 -5.89 7.71 -9.17
CA VAL A 162 -4.86 8.76 -9.02
C VAL A 162 -3.97 8.49 -7.80
N GLU A 163 -4.54 8.07 -6.67
CA GLU A 163 -3.76 7.72 -5.47
C GLU A 163 -2.80 6.54 -5.74
N ILE A 164 -3.28 5.50 -6.43
CA ILE A 164 -2.42 4.37 -6.85
C ILE A 164 -1.36 4.85 -7.84
N ALA A 165 -1.71 5.67 -8.84
CA ALA A 165 -0.75 6.24 -9.79
C ALA A 165 0.34 7.04 -9.08
N ARG A 166 -0.02 7.84 -8.05
CA ARG A 166 0.93 8.58 -7.21
C ARG A 166 1.87 7.64 -6.44
N ALA A 167 1.34 6.54 -5.89
CA ALA A 167 2.16 5.54 -5.22
C ALA A 167 3.13 4.86 -6.21
N LEU A 168 2.66 4.50 -7.42
CA LEU A 168 3.49 3.92 -8.48
C LEU A 168 4.56 4.89 -8.99
N ALA A 169 4.33 6.20 -8.93
CA ALA A 169 5.31 7.21 -9.32
C ALA A 169 6.57 7.21 -8.45
N THR A 170 6.53 6.64 -7.25
CA THR A 170 7.72 6.40 -6.42
C THR A 170 8.56 5.21 -6.92
N GLU A 171 8.12 4.48 -7.97
CA GLU A 171 8.76 3.28 -8.52
C GLU A 171 9.00 2.21 -7.43
N PRO A 172 7.94 1.76 -6.75
CA PRO A 172 8.07 0.83 -5.64
C PRO A 172 8.35 -0.59 -6.12
N SER A 173 8.98 -1.39 -5.27
CA SER A 173 9.04 -2.85 -5.39
C SER A 173 8.05 -3.55 -4.44
N LEU A 174 7.52 -2.81 -3.45
CA LEU A 174 6.45 -3.25 -2.55
C LEU A 174 5.40 -2.14 -2.43
N LEU A 175 4.16 -2.45 -2.78
CA LEU A 175 3.00 -1.57 -2.65
C LEU A 175 2.08 -2.08 -1.54
N LEU A 176 1.82 -1.25 -0.55
CA LEU A 176 0.88 -1.51 0.52
C LEU A 176 -0.47 -0.83 0.19
N LEU A 177 -1.52 -1.61 0.09
CA LEU A 177 -2.88 -1.14 -0.18
C LEU A 177 -3.74 -1.33 1.07
N ASP A 178 -4.31 -0.24 1.57
CA ASP A 178 -5.12 -0.22 2.78
C ASP A 178 -6.59 -0.01 2.40
N GLU A 179 -7.38 -1.09 2.44
CA GLU A 179 -8.80 -1.17 2.07
C GLU A 179 -9.10 -0.46 0.73
N PRO A 180 -8.43 -0.87 -0.36
CA PRO A 180 -8.55 -0.14 -1.63
C PRO A 180 -9.94 -0.25 -2.27
N THR A 181 -10.76 -1.23 -1.89
CA THR A 181 -12.13 -1.44 -2.40
C THR A 181 -13.20 -0.75 -1.56
N ALA A 182 -12.83 -0.09 -0.46
CA ALA A 182 -13.79 0.60 0.41
C ALA A 182 -14.65 1.60 -0.38
N GLY A 183 -15.97 1.47 -0.25
CA GLY A 183 -16.94 2.33 -0.96
C GLY A 183 -17.18 2.00 -2.43
N MET A 184 -16.58 0.94 -2.96
CA MET A 184 -16.77 0.47 -4.33
C MET A 184 -17.95 -0.50 -4.43
N ASN A 185 -18.63 -0.50 -5.58
CA ASN A 185 -19.59 -1.55 -5.90
C ASN A 185 -18.87 -2.85 -6.30
N PRO A 186 -19.59 -4.02 -6.36
CA PRO A 186 -18.95 -5.31 -6.68
C PRO A 186 -18.24 -5.36 -8.03
N GLN A 187 -18.70 -4.62 -9.02
CA GLN A 187 -18.05 -4.57 -10.34
C GLN A 187 -16.74 -3.78 -10.29
N GLU A 188 -16.72 -2.67 -9.57
CA GLU A 188 -15.52 -1.86 -9.35
C GLU A 188 -14.48 -2.63 -8.54
N SER A 189 -14.90 -3.34 -7.48
CA SER A 189 -14.02 -4.20 -6.67
C SER A 189 -13.39 -5.31 -7.53
N ALA A 190 -14.16 -5.97 -8.38
CA ALA A 190 -13.65 -6.99 -9.30
C ALA A 190 -12.66 -6.40 -10.33
N ALA A 191 -12.96 -5.22 -10.87
CA ALA A 191 -12.05 -4.54 -11.77
C ALA A 191 -10.73 -4.15 -11.09
N LEU A 192 -10.78 -3.69 -9.83
CA LEU A 192 -9.60 -3.38 -9.04
C LEU A 192 -8.79 -4.65 -8.71
N ALA A 193 -9.47 -5.77 -8.42
CA ALA A 193 -8.82 -7.08 -8.22
C ALA A 193 -8.00 -7.50 -9.44
N LEU A 194 -8.58 -7.43 -10.63
CA LEU A 194 -7.87 -7.69 -11.89
C LEU A 194 -6.71 -6.71 -12.10
N PHE A 195 -6.89 -5.45 -11.75
CA PHE A 195 -5.86 -4.45 -11.87
C PHE A 195 -4.68 -4.73 -10.91
N MET A 196 -4.92 -5.17 -9.68
CA MET A 196 -3.85 -5.58 -8.74
C MET A 196 -3.01 -6.74 -9.30
N ARG A 197 -3.65 -7.73 -9.94
CA ARG A 197 -2.91 -8.81 -10.63
C ARG A 197 -2.04 -8.26 -11.77
N ARG A 198 -2.57 -7.34 -12.59
CA ARG A 198 -1.78 -6.67 -13.64
C ARG A 198 -0.60 -5.90 -13.07
N LEU A 199 -0.78 -5.16 -11.95
CA LEU A 199 0.33 -4.47 -11.27
C LEU A 199 1.45 -5.43 -10.88
N ARG A 200 1.09 -6.60 -10.30
CA ARG A 200 2.06 -7.65 -9.97
C ARG A 200 2.79 -8.14 -11.22
N ASP A 201 2.05 -8.49 -12.26
CA ASP A 201 2.58 -9.19 -13.43
C ASP A 201 3.36 -8.25 -14.35
N ASP A 202 2.79 -7.10 -14.73
CA ASP A 202 3.38 -6.15 -15.68
C ASP A 202 4.59 -5.40 -15.07
N LEU A 203 4.51 -5.06 -13.78
CA LEU A 203 5.54 -4.26 -13.10
C LEU A 203 6.45 -5.10 -12.20
N ASN A 204 6.25 -6.43 -12.12
CA ASN A 204 6.92 -7.30 -11.15
C ASN A 204 6.79 -6.79 -9.71
N LEU A 205 5.66 -6.19 -9.39
CA LEU A 205 5.39 -5.56 -8.11
C LEU A 205 4.98 -6.59 -7.07
N THR A 206 5.44 -6.40 -5.84
CA THR A 206 4.90 -7.12 -4.68
C THR A 206 3.79 -6.29 -4.06
N ILE A 207 2.69 -6.90 -3.66
CA ILE A 207 1.55 -6.20 -3.05
C ILE A 207 1.25 -6.80 -1.69
N LEU A 208 1.13 -5.94 -0.68
CA LEU A 208 0.53 -6.27 0.61
C LEU A 208 -0.81 -5.56 0.72
N LEU A 209 -1.87 -6.34 0.89
CA LEU A 209 -3.25 -5.89 0.92
C LEU A 209 -3.83 -6.01 2.32
N ILE A 210 -4.42 -4.94 2.87
CA ILE A 210 -5.42 -5.04 3.94
C ILE A 210 -6.78 -4.91 3.28
N GLU A 211 -7.66 -5.86 3.52
CA GLU A 211 -9.03 -5.86 3.03
C GLU A 211 -9.96 -6.57 4.00
N HIS A 212 -11.22 -6.17 3.98
CA HIS A 212 -12.31 -6.85 4.69
C HIS A 212 -13.30 -7.51 3.71
N ASP A 213 -13.25 -7.17 2.41
CA ASP A 213 -13.98 -7.89 1.38
C ASP A 213 -13.29 -9.24 1.10
N MET A 214 -13.83 -10.29 1.76
CA MET A 214 -13.28 -11.64 1.64
C MET A 214 -13.29 -12.16 0.21
N LYS A 215 -14.22 -11.70 -0.64
CA LYS A 215 -14.27 -12.12 -2.04
C LYS A 215 -13.04 -11.61 -2.80
N VAL A 216 -12.67 -10.34 -2.60
CA VAL A 216 -11.47 -9.75 -3.19
C VAL A 216 -10.22 -10.45 -2.65
N VAL A 217 -10.12 -10.65 -1.32
CA VAL A 217 -8.99 -11.33 -0.69
C VAL A 217 -8.78 -12.72 -1.27
N MET A 218 -9.85 -13.53 -1.36
CA MET A 218 -9.79 -14.90 -1.88
C MET A 218 -9.45 -14.94 -3.37
N ASP A 219 -9.85 -13.92 -4.13
CA ASP A 219 -9.59 -13.86 -5.57
C ASP A 219 -8.12 -13.51 -5.88
N VAL A 220 -7.55 -12.50 -5.20
CA VAL A 220 -6.24 -11.95 -5.62
C VAL A 220 -5.05 -12.52 -4.87
N SER A 221 -5.24 -13.04 -3.64
CA SER A 221 -4.12 -13.38 -2.75
C SER A 221 -3.53 -14.76 -3.04
N GLU A 222 -2.23 -14.85 -3.01
CA GLU A 222 -1.50 -16.11 -3.02
C GLU A 222 -1.35 -16.65 -1.60
N ARG A 223 -1.27 -15.74 -0.62
CA ARG A 223 -1.18 -16.06 0.81
C ARG A 223 -1.97 -15.05 1.62
N VAL A 224 -2.66 -15.53 2.63
CA VAL A 224 -3.44 -14.74 3.57
C VAL A 224 -2.91 -14.99 4.98
N THR A 225 -2.70 -13.92 5.72
CA THR A 225 -2.35 -13.95 7.14
C THR A 225 -3.50 -13.32 7.93
N VAL A 226 -3.90 -13.95 9.00
CA VAL A 226 -5.00 -13.49 9.85
C VAL A 226 -4.43 -13.01 11.18
N LEU A 227 -4.78 -11.77 11.54
CA LEU A 227 -4.55 -11.23 12.88
C LEU A 227 -5.84 -11.23 13.67
N ASP A 228 -5.74 -11.55 14.96
CA ASP A 228 -6.77 -11.34 15.95
C ASP A 228 -6.13 -10.90 17.26
N TYR A 229 -6.70 -9.88 17.93
CA TYR A 229 -6.15 -9.25 19.14
C TYR A 229 -4.62 -9.05 19.11
N GLY A 230 -4.10 -8.59 17.98
CA GLY A 230 -2.68 -8.30 17.76
C GLY A 230 -1.79 -9.53 17.55
N ARG A 231 -2.34 -10.73 17.43
CA ARG A 231 -1.61 -11.98 17.22
C ARG A 231 -1.93 -12.59 15.87
N LYS A 232 -0.96 -13.28 15.29
CA LYS A 232 -1.19 -14.09 14.09
C LYS A 232 -1.87 -15.40 14.52
N ILE A 233 -3.11 -15.62 14.10
CA ILE A 233 -3.87 -16.83 14.41
C ILE A 233 -3.84 -17.86 13.28
N ALA A 234 -3.70 -17.43 12.03
CA ALA A 234 -3.62 -18.31 10.86
C ALA A 234 -2.76 -17.70 9.75
N GLU A 235 -2.20 -18.55 8.92
CA GLU A 235 -1.50 -18.18 7.69
C GLU A 235 -1.54 -19.34 6.68
N GLY A 236 -1.89 -19.07 5.45
CA GLY A 236 -1.96 -20.10 4.41
C GLY A 236 -2.50 -19.60 3.08
N THR A 237 -2.86 -20.51 2.22
CA THR A 237 -3.61 -20.20 1.01
C THR A 237 -5.01 -19.67 1.36
N PRO A 238 -5.65 -18.88 0.49
CA PRO A 238 -7.02 -18.41 0.74
C PRO A 238 -7.98 -19.52 1.15
N ALA A 239 -7.93 -20.67 0.47
CA ALA A 239 -8.78 -21.82 0.78
C ALA A 239 -8.51 -22.42 2.17
N ALA A 240 -7.25 -22.54 2.57
CA ALA A 240 -6.87 -23.06 3.89
C ALA A 240 -7.34 -22.11 5.01
N VAL A 241 -7.11 -20.81 4.86
CA VAL A 241 -7.51 -19.80 5.84
C VAL A 241 -9.03 -19.74 5.99
N ARG A 242 -9.79 -19.86 4.89
CA ARG A 242 -11.26 -19.88 4.91
C ARG A 242 -11.83 -21.06 5.69
N ALA A 243 -11.14 -22.20 5.71
CA ALA A 243 -11.55 -23.42 6.38
C ALA A 243 -11.01 -23.53 7.82
N ASP A 244 -10.18 -22.60 8.26
CA ASP A 244 -9.53 -22.64 9.57
C ASP A 244 -10.55 -22.33 10.70
N PRO A 245 -10.74 -23.24 11.67
CA PRO A 245 -11.69 -23.04 12.77
C PRO A 245 -11.40 -21.78 13.60
N ALA A 246 -10.11 -21.45 13.85
CA ALA A 246 -9.74 -20.26 14.62
C ALA A 246 -10.11 -18.97 13.87
N VAL A 247 -10.03 -18.99 12.54
CA VAL A 247 -10.45 -17.85 11.71
C VAL A 247 -11.96 -17.70 11.75
N ILE A 248 -12.69 -18.80 11.60
CA ILE A 248 -14.17 -18.79 11.66
C ILE A 248 -14.64 -18.24 13.02
N GLU A 249 -14.06 -18.71 14.11
CA GLU A 249 -14.37 -18.25 15.47
C GLU A 249 -14.09 -16.76 15.66
N ALA A 250 -12.93 -16.27 15.19
CA ALA A 250 -12.56 -14.87 15.29
C ALA A 250 -13.53 -13.92 14.57
N TYR A 251 -14.15 -14.36 13.48
CA TYR A 251 -15.14 -13.56 12.75
C TYR A 251 -16.56 -13.71 13.29
N LEU A 252 -16.94 -14.90 13.75
CA LEU A 252 -18.28 -15.14 14.33
C LEU A 252 -18.42 -14.63 15.78
N GLY A 253 -17.31 -14.64 16.56
CA GLY A 253 -17.30 -14.15 17.94
C GLY A 253 -17.43 -12.64 18.09
N THR A 254 -17.37 -11.87 16.98
CA THR A 254 -17.51 -10.40 16.98
C THR A 254 -18.92 -9.90 16.69
N GLU A 255 -19.90 -10.79 16.44
CA GLU A 255 -21.32 -10.47 16.21
C GLU A 255 -22.19 -10.51 17.49
N GLY A 256 -21.56 -10.47 18.69
CA GLY A 256 -22.23 -10.49 19.99
C GLY A 256 -22.25 -9.13 20.69
#